data_40e0d49c74d5208d9c197ff17f3ab15d
#
_entry.id   40e0d49c74d5208d9c197ff17f3ab15d
#
_cell.length_a   1.000
_cell.length_b   1.000
_cell.length_c   1.000
_cell.angle_alpha   90.00
_cell.angle_beta   90.00
_cell.angle_gamma   90.00
#
_symmetry.space_group_name_H-M   'P 1'
#
loop_
_entity.id
_entity.type
_entity.pdbx_description
1 polymer ?
#
loop_
_entity_poly.entity_id
_entity_poly.type
_entity_poly.pdbx_seq_one_letter_code
_entity_poly.pdbx_strand_id
1 'polypeptide(L)'
;LSDAHLGSRAIAHGRTQERRLVNFLDSIKHNAAAVYLLGDIFDFWYEFKLVVPKGYTRFLGKISELTDLGVEVHFFIGNHDIWCGDYLEKECGVTIHRQPLTCEIYGKEFFLAHGDGLGDKDAKFKLLRSMFHSTTLQTLFSTIHPRWSIELGLEWAKHSRLKREGGKEPEYMGEDKEPLVLFTKNYLKDH
;
A
#
# COMPACT_ATOMS: atom_id res chain seq x y z
N LEU A 1 5.78 -5.76 -6.20
CA LEU A 1 4.36 -6.08 -6.00
C LEU A 1 3.62 -4.85 -5.49
N SER A 2 2.38 -4.60 -5.97
CA SER A 2 1.52 -3.51 -5.49
C SER A 2 0.05 -3.90 -5.58
N ASP A 3 -0.83 -3.07 -5.00
CA ASP A 3 -2.28 -3.11 -5.21
C ASP A 3 -2.92 -4.50 -4.98
N ALA A 4 -2.42 -5.23 -3.99
CA ALA A 4 -2.98 -6.53 -3.64
C ALA A 4 -4.35 -6.41 -2.94
N HIS A 5 -4.60 -5.29 -2.27
CA HIS A 5 -5.86 -4.97 -1.59
C HIS A 5 -6.45 -6.15 -0.81
N LEU A 6 -5.62 -6.79 -0.01
CA LEU A 6 -6.04 -7.91 0.82
C LEU A 6 -7.17 -7.47 1.76
N GLY A 7 -8.18 -8.31 1.87
CA GLY A 7 -9.35 -8.02 2.71
C GLY A 7 -10.43 -7.17 2.05
N SER A 8 -10.28 -6.83 0.77
CA SER A 8 -11.28 -6.06 0.04
C SER A 8 -12.65 -6.75 0.05
N ARG A 9 -13.67 -5.99 0.42
CA ARG A 9 -15.08 -6.41 0.38
C ARG A 9 -15.71 -6.30 -1.00
N ALA A 10 -15.04 -5.63 -1.93
CA ALA A 10 -15.46 -5.56 -3.32
C ALA A 10 -15.00 -6.78 -4.13
N ILE A 11 -13.99 -7.51 -3.65
CA ILE A 11 -13.42 -8.65 -4.35
C ILE A 11 -14.06 -9.95 -3.87
N ALA A 12 -14.71 -10.68 -4.77
CA ALA A 12 -15.15 -12.04 -4.49
C ALA A 12 -13.91 -12.94 -4.24
N HIS A 13 -14.03 -13.84 -3.24
CA HIS A 13 -12.97 -14.81 -2.95
C HIS A 13 -11.62 -14.22 -2.48
N GLY A 14 -11.62 -13.18 -1.62
CA GLY A 14 -10.42 -12.54 -1.09
C GLY A 14 -9.38 -13.49 -0.48
N ARG A 15 -9.82 -14.64 0.11
CA ARG A 15 -8.91 -15.69 0.57
C ARG A 15 -8.13 -16.37 -0.56
N THR A 16 -8.70 -16.47 -1.74
CA THR A 16 -8.00 -17.00 -2.92
C THR A 16 -6.91 -16.06 -3.38
N GLN A 17 -7.17 -14.77 -3.33
CA GLN A 17 -6.18 -13.73 -3.63
C GLN A 17 -5.00 -13.76 -2.65
N GLU A 18 -5.28 -13.81 -1.35
CA GLU A 18 -4.25 -13.98 -0.32
C GLU A 18 -3.38 -15.21 -0.58
N ARG A 19 -4.00 -16.37 -0.87
CA ARG A 19 -3.26 -17.60 -1.18
C ARG A 19 -2.40 -17.50 -2.43
N ARG A 20 -2.89 -16.84 -3.49
CA ARG A 20 -2.09 -16.61 -4.72
C ARG A 20 -0.84 -15.80 -4.42
N LEU A 21 -1.00 -14.72 -3.64
CA LEU A 21 0.12 -13.88 -3.23
C LEU A 21 1.11 -14.68 -2.37
N VAL A 22 0.63 -15.42 -1.38
CA VAL A 22 1.46 -16.28 -0.51
C VAL A 22 2.20 -17.34 -1.31
N ASN A 23 1.53 -18.02 -2.25
CA ASN A 23 2.16 -19.03 -3.11
C ASN A 23 3.25 -18.43 -4.02
N PHE A 24 3.02 -17.22 -4.53
CA PHE A 24 4.03 -16.50 -5.30
C PHE A 24 5.26 -16.18 -4.43
N LEU A 25 5.05 -15.62 -3.24
CA LEU A 25 6.13 -15.32 -2.30
C LEU A 25 6.88 -16.60 -1.86
N ASP A 26 6.16 -17.70 -1.67
CA ASP A 26 6.78 -18.99 -1.37
C ASP A 26 7.68 -19.49 -2.49
N SER A 27 7.26 -19.30 -3.75
CA SER A 27 8.03 -19.74 -4.91
C SER A 27 9.37 -19.01 -5.09
N ILE A 28 9.51 -17.82 -4.53
CA ILE A 28 10.72 -16.99 -4.67
C ILE A 28 11.61 -16.97 -3.38
N LYS A 29 11.13 -17.52 -2.27
CA LYS A 29 11.75 -17.35 -0.94
C LYS A 29 13.22 -17.76 -0.82
N HIS A 30 13.69 -18.67 -1.67
CA HIS A 30 15.09 -19.13 -1.67
C HIS A 30 15.95 -18.42 -2.72
N ASN A 31 15.37 -17.62 -3.60
CA ASN A 31 16.06 -17.00 -4.71
C ASN A 31 15.98 -15.46 -4.68
N ALA A 32 15.05 -14.91 -3.90
CA ALA A 32 14.91 -13.45 -3.78
C ALA A 32 15.93 -12.90 -2.77
N ALA A 33 16.66 -11.87 -3.15
CA ALA A 33 17.46 -11.07 -2.24
C ALA A 33 16.59 -10.06 -1.51
N ALA A 34 15.63 -9.45 -2.22
CA ALA A 34 14.71 -8.49 -1.67
C ALA A 34 13.30 -8.59 -2.29
N VAL A 35 12.28 -8.17 -1.55
CA VAL A 35 10.89 -8.04 -2.00
C VAL A 35 10.41 -6.62 -1.73
N TYR A 36 9.95 -5.93 -2.77
CA TYR A 36 9.39 -4.59 -2.67
C TYR A 36 7.87 -4.65 -2.81
N LEU A 37 7.15 -4.28 -1.75
CA LEU A 37 5.70 -4.16 -1.68
C LEU A 37 5.37 -2.67 -1.83
N LEU A 38 4.90 -2.27 -3.01
CA LEU A 38 4.80 -0.85 -3.40
C LEU A 38 3.42 -0.25 -3.07
N GLY A 39 2.91 -0.52 -1.87
CA GLY A 39 1.68 0.06 -1.34
C GLY A 39 0.39 -0.63 -1.74
N ASP A 40 -0.68 -0.28 -1.06
CA ASP A 40 -2.02 -0.83 -1.23
C ASP A 40 -2.07 -2.36 -1.13
N ILE A 41 -1.23 -2.91 -0.24
CA ILE A 41 -1.22 -4.35 0.04
C ILE A 41 -2.47 -4.75 0.79
N PHE A 42 -2.93 -3.92 1.71
CA PHE A 42 -4.20 -4.07 2.42
C PHE A 42 -5.26 -3.13 1.83
N ASP A 43 -6.51 -3.57 1.79
CA ASP A 43 -7.62 -2.71 1.36
C ASP A 43 -7.95 -1.61 2.39
N PHE A 44 -7.65 -1.88 3.65
CA PHE A 44 -7.66 -0.92 4.75
C PHE A 44 -6.77 -1.45 5.89
N TRP A 45 -5.88 -0.59 6.38
CA TRP A 45 -5.03 -0.89 7.54
C TRP A 45 -4.98 0.30 8.48
N TYR A 46 -5.26 0.06 9.76
CA TYR A 46 -5.12 1.02 10.84
C TYR A 46 -4.60 0.32 12.09
N GLU A 47 -3.51 0.83 12.65
CA GLU A 47 -2.95 0.31 13.89
C GLU A 47 -3.44 1.11 15.08
N PHE A 48 -4.19 0.46 15.96
CA PHE A 48 -4.46 0.96 17.30
C PHE A 48 -3.32 0.55 18.23
N LYS A 49 -3.26 1.20 19.40
CA LYS A 49 -2.17 0.93 20.35
C LYS A 49 -1.99 -0.58 20.71
N LEU A 50 -3.06 -1.35 20.75
CA LEU A 50 -3.04 -2.77 21.12
C LEU A 50 -3.84 -3.66 20.15
N VAL A 51 -4.32 -3.13 19.03
CA VAL A 51 -5.18 -3.86 18.11
C VAL A 51 -4.83 -3.53 16.67
N VAL A 52 -4.69 -4.55 15.88
CA VAL A 52 -4.55 -4.46 14.41
C VAL A 52 -5.75 -5.12 13.72
N PRO A 53 -6.04 -4.82 12.45
CA PRO A 53 -7.08 -5.50 11.69
C PRO A 53 -6.87 -7.01 11.69
N LYS A 54 -7.92 -7.76 11.96
CA LYS A 54 -7.88 -9.23 11.94
C LYS A 54 -7.84 -9.78 10.51
N GLY A 55 -7.21 -10.90 10.35
CA GLY A 55 -7.03 -11.57 9.05
C GLY A 55 -5.56 -11.56 8.64
N TYR A 56 -5.34 -11.81 7.36
CA TYR A 56 -4.01 -11.73 6.73
C TYR A 56 -2.95 -12.67 7.32
N THR A 57 -3.35 -13.63 8.17
CA THR A 57 -2.44 -14.50 8.92
C THR A 57 -1.46 -15.25 8.02
N ARG A 58 -1.91 -15.68 6.84
CA ARG A 58 -1.04 -16.39 5.88
C ARG A 58 -0.03 -15.45 5.25
N PHE A 59 -0.47 -14.27 4.87
CA PHE A 59 0.39 -13.24 4.27
C PHE A 59 1.41 -12.74 5.28
N LEU A 60 0.99 -12.36 6.49
CA LEU A 60 1.88 -11.90 7.55
C LEU A 60 2.89 -12.99 7.93
N GLY A 61 2.43 -14.23 8.11
CA GLY A 61 3.33 -15.35 8.38
C GLY A 61 4.32 -15.64 7.25
N LYS A 62 3.91 -15.43 5.98
CA LYS A 62 4.83 -15.58 4.83
C LYS A 62 5.87 -14.45 4.78
N ILE A 63 5.48 -13.22 5.09
CA ILE A 63 6.42 -12.10 5.18
C ILE A 63 7.44 -12.34 6.32
N SER A 64 6.98 -12.78 7.49
CA SER A 64 7.88 -13.14 8.61
C SER A 64 8.83 -14.28 8.23
N GLU A 65 8.34 -15.32 7.55
CA GLU A 65 9.21 -16.40 7.05
C GLU A 65 10.28 -15.87 6.08
N LEU A 66 9.94 -14.93 5.19
CA LEU A 66 10.91 -14.34 4.27
C LEU A 66 11.99 -13.56 5.02
N THR A 67 11.62 -12.72 5.96
CA THR A 67 12.58 -11.94 6.77
C THR A 67 13.43 -12.83 7.66
N ASP A 68 12.87 -13.88 8.24
CA ASP A 68 13.62 -14.90 9.02
C ASP A 68 14.64 -15.67 8.15
N LEU A 69 14.35 -15.83 6.84
CA LEU A 69 15.28 -16.42 5.87
C LEU A 69 16.33 -15.42 5.36
N GLY A 70 16.30 -14.17 5.81
CA GLY A 70 17.22 -13.12 5.41
C GLY A 70 16.86 -12.40 4.11
N VAL A 71 15.65 -12.57 3.58
CA VAL A 71 15.16 -11.80 2.46
C VAL A 71 14.74 -10.41 2.95
N GLU A 72 15.31 -9.36 2.38
CA GLU A 72 14.90 -7.99 2.69
C GLU A 72 13.47 -7.73 2.18
N VAL A 73 12.57 -7.33 3.06
CA VAL A 73 11.20 -6.99 2.67
C VAL A 73 10.94 -5.52 2.93
N HIS A 74 10.74 -4.77 1.85
CA HIS A 74 10.45 -3.34 1.86
C HIS A 74 8.96 -3.11 1.63
N PHE A 75 8.32 -2.41 2.56
CA PHE A 75 6.89 -2.09 2.51
C PHE A 75 6.71 -0.58 2.31
N PHE A 76 6.24 -0.18 1.15
CA PHE A 76 5.87 1.19 0.84
C PHE A 76 4.42 1.43 1.22
N ILE A 77 4.14 2.55 1.85
CA ILE A 77 2.79 2.93 2.23
C ILE A 77 2.04 3.42 1.00
N GLY A 78 0.88 2.83 0.74
CA GLY A 78 -0.10 3.32 -0.22
C GLY A 78 -1.20 4.16 0.44
N ASN A 79 -2.21 4.53 -0.31
CA ASN A 79 -3.32 5.34 0.23
C ASN A 79 -4.32 4.53 1.04
N HIS A 80 -4.39 3.21 0.88
CA HIS A 80 -5.26 2.31 1.63
C HIS A 80 -4.63 1.79 2.93
N ASP A 81 -3.31 1.73 2.99
CA ASP A 81 -2.55 1.30 4.17
C ASP A 81 -1.70 2.42 4.79
N ILE A 82 -2.11 3.68 4.55
CA ILE A 82 -1.43 4.90 4.98
C ILE A 82 -1.26 4.99 6.51
N TRP A 83 -2.14 4.34 7.28
CA TRP A 83 -2.11 4.34 8.75
C TRP A 83 -1.40 3.12 9.33
N CYS A 84 -0.46 2.58 8.55
CA CYS A 84 0.48 1.58 9.01
C CYS A 84 1.45 2.21 10.03
N GLY A 85 1.46 1.69 11.24
CA GLY A 85 2.36 2.10 12.33
C GLY A 85 3.69 1.37 12.27
N ASP A 86 4.04 0.69 13.35
CA ASP A 86 5.30 -0.07 13.47
C ASP A 86 5.09 -1.59 13.66
N TYR A 87 3.84 -2.05 13.61
CA TYR A 87 3.52 -3.47 13.80
C TYR A 87 4.23 -4.37 12.78
N LEU A 88 4.19 -4.02 11.51
CA LEU A 88 4.82 -4.83 10.47
C LEU A 88 6.35 -4.84 10.60
N GLU A 89 6.97 -3.75 11.05
CA GLU A 89 8.41 -3.71 11.33
C GLU A 89 8.77 -4.61 12.50
N LYS A 90 8.02 -4.50 13.61
CA LYS A 90 8.30 -5.22 14.86
C LYS A 90 7.96 -6.70 14.79
N GLU A 91 6.84 -7.05 14.16
CA GLU A 91 6.32 -8.42 14.16
C GLU A 91 6.70 -9.21 12.91
N CYS A 92 6.91 -8.53 11.78
CA CYS A 92 7.22 -9.19 10.51
C CYS A 92 8.62 -8.87 9.97
N GLY A 93 9.40 -8.01 10.63
CA GLY A 93 10.77 -7.69 10.24
C GLY A 93 10.91 -6.92 8.93
N VAL A 94 9.84 -6.26 8.45
CA VAL A 94 9.87 -5.48 7.20
C VAL A 94 10.47 -4.09 7.43
N THR A 95 10.98 -3.46 6.38
CA THR A 95 11.34 -2.05 6.39
C THR A 95 10.21 -1.21 5.79
N ILE A 96 9.60 -0.31 6.57
CA ILE A 96 8.50 0.54 6.09
C ILE A 96 9.05 1.84 5.48
N HIS A 97 8.66 2.10 4.23
CA HIS A 97 8.95 3.33 3.51
C HIS A 97 7.72 4.24 3.46
N ARG A 98 7.80 5.39 4.13
CA ARG A 98 6.73 6.42 4.17
C ARG A 98 6.91 7.48 3.10
N GLN A 99 8.03 7.44 2.40
CA GLN A 99 8.41 8.34 1.31
C GLN A 99 8.95 7.52 0.13
N PRO A 100 8.95 8.07 -1.08
CA PRO A 100 9.64 7.48 -2.20
C PRO A 100 11.10 7.15 -1.88
N LEU A 101 11.63 6.11 -2.47
CA LEU A 101 13.01 5.67 -2.34
C LEU A 101 13.68 5.65 -3.70
N THR A 102 14.82 6.33 -3.84
CA THR A 102 15.74 6.10 -4.96
C THR A 102 16.85 5.19 -4.48
N CYS A 103 17.06 4.08 -5.16
CA CYS A 103 18.08 3.09 -4.81
C CYS A 103 18.67 2.45 -6.06
N GLU A 104 19.89 1.92 -5.90
CA GLU A 104 20.53 1.13 -6.95
C GLU A 104 20.22 -0.36 -6.74
N ILE A 105 19.76 -1.03 -7.80
CA ILE A 105 19.52 -2.47 -7.84
C ILE A 105 20.24 -3.04 -9.07
N TYR A 106 21.22 -3.91 -8.83
CA TYR A 106 22.05 -4.51 -9.89
C TYR A 106 22.68 -3.50 -10.86
N GLY A 107 23.21 -2.39 -10.32
CA GLY A 107 23.87 -1.34 -11.11
C GLY A 107 22.93 -0.45 -11.90
N LYS A 108 21.64 -0.48 -11.62
CA LYS A 108 20.62 0.41 -12.20
C LYS A 108 19.93 1.19 -11.11
N GLU A 109 19.70 2.46 -11.34
CA GLU A 109 18.93 3.32 -10.45
C GLU A 109 17.43 3.09 -10.62
N PHE A 110 16.73 2.96 -9.51
CA PHE A 110 15.28 2.81 -9.43
C PHE A 110 14.69 3.87 -8.52
N PHE A 111 13.64 4.53 -9.00
CA PHE A 111 12.74 5.33 -8.18
C PHE A 111 11.53 4.47 -7.82
N LEU A 112 11.38 4.17 -6.52
CA LEU A 112 10.34 3.28 -6.00
C LEU A 112 9.33 4.10 -5.18
N ALA A 113 8.07 4.02 -5.55
CA ALA A 113 6.96 4.68 -4.86
C ALA A 113 5.65 3.97 -5.16
N HIS A 114 4.63 4.18 -4.33
CA HIS A 114 3.27 3.71 -4.67
C HIS A 114 2.69 4.45 -5.88
N GLY A 115 2.98 5.74 -5.99
CA GLY A 115 2.55 6.54 -7.15
C GLY A 115 1.35 7.46 -6.88
N ASP A 116 0.61 7.28 -5.79
CA ASP A 116 -0.51 8.13 -5.44
C ASP A 116 -0.09 9.59 -5.22
N GLY A 117 -0.72 10.50 -5.95
CA GLY A 117 -0.44 11.94 -5.87
C GLY A 117 0.87 12.40 -6.52
N LEU A 118 1.65 11.52 -7.17
CA LEU A 118 2.78 11.92 -7.97
C LEU A 118 2.29 12.61 -9.25
N GLY A 119 2.71 13.86 -9.45
CA GLY A 119 2.27 14.66 -10.60
C GLY A 119 0.82 15.15 -10.56
N ASP A 120 0.02 14.71 -9.59
CA ASP A 120 -1.38 15.13 -9.48
C ASP A 120 -1.51 16.60 -9.10
N LYS A 121 -2.39 17.31 -9.81
CA LYS A 121 -2.70 18.72 -9.60
C LYS A 121 -4.07 18.94 -8.93
N ASP A 122 -4.87 17.89 -8.73
CA ASP A 122 -6.21 18.03 -8.13
C ASP A 122 -6.11 18.48 -6.66
N ALA A 123 -6.59 19.69 -6.40
CA ALA A 123 -6.57 20.29 -5.08
C ALA A 123 -7.45 19.52 -4.07
N LYS A 124 -8.54 18.88 -4.53
CA LYS A 124 -9.41 18.07 -3.67
C LYS A 124 -8.71 16.80 -3.22
N PHE A 125 -8.01 16.15 -4.15
CA PHE A 125 -7.21 14.96 -3.83
C PHE A 125 -6.08 15.31 -2.84
N LYS A 126 -5.35 16.41 -3.08
CA LYS A 126 -4.30 16.89 -2.16
C LYS A 126 -4.84 17.20 -0.77
N LEU A 127 -6.01 17.85 -0.69
CA LEU A 127 -6.65 18.13 0.60
C LEU A 127 -7.02 16.83 1.33
N LEU A 128 -7.67 15.89 0.63
CA LEU A 128 -8.05 14.60 1.21
C LEU A 128 -6.81 13.84 1.71
N ARG A 129 -5.75 13.78 0.90
CA ARG A 129 -4.48 13.15 1.27
C ARG A 129 -3.87 13.82 2.50
N SER A 130 -3.85 15.16 2.55
CA SER A 130 -3.37 15.91 3.72
C SER A 130 -4.18 15.58 4.98
N MET A 131 -5.49 15.41 4.88
CA MET A 131 -6.33 14.98 6.00
C MET A 131 -5.95 13.59 6.51
N PHE A 132 -5.72 12.62 5.62
CA PHE A 132 -5.29 11.27 6.01
C PHE A 132 -3.89 11.24 6.63
N HIS A 133 -3.00 12.16 6.24
CA HIS A 133 -1.67 12.31 6.85
C HIS A 133 -1.69 13.09 8.18
N SER A 134 -2.81 13.73 8.54
CA SER A 134 -2.90 14.52 9.77
C SER A 134 -2.85 13.63 11.01
N THR A 135 -1.80 13.76 11.81
CA THR A 135 -1.66 13.04 13.10
C THR A 135 -2.80 13.33 14.07
N THR A 136 -3.31 14.56 14.06
CA THR A 136 -4.46 14.95 14.88
C THR A 136 -5.71 14.17 14.50
N LEU A 137 -6.01 14.06 13.19
CA LEU A 137 -7.17 13.31 12.71
C LEU A 137 -6.98 11.80 12.92
N GLN A 138 -5.77 11.28 12.78
CA GLN A 138 -5.45 9.89 13.12
C GLN A 138 -5.68 9.62 14.62
N THR A 139 -5.22 10.51 15.49
CA THR A 139 -5.44 10.40 16.93
C THR A 139 -6.94 10.46 17.26
N LEU A 140 -7.68 11.37 16.66
CA LEU A 140 -9.13 11.46 16.85
C LEU A 140 -9.83 10.17 16.36
N PHE A 141 -9.44 9.65 15.20
CA PHE A 141 -9.95 8.38 14.69
C PHE A 141 -9.64 7.20 15.63
N SER A 142 -8.48 7.21 16.30
CA SER A 142 -8.10 6.18 17.26
C SER A 142 -8.99 6.14 18.51
N THR A 143 -9.72 7.21 18.82
CA THR A 143 -10.67 7.24 19.94
C THR A 143 -11.98 6.50 19.65
N ILE A 144 -12.26 6.25 18.37
CA ILE A 144 -13.42 5.46 17.96
C ILE A 144 -13.13 3.99 18.26
N HIS A 145 -14.12 3.29 18.80
CA HIS A 145 -13.95 1.86 19.09
C HIS A 145 -13.51 1.08 17.82
N PRO A 146 -12.47 0.23 17.88
CA PRO A 146 -11.88 -0.45 16.72
C PRO A 146 -12.88 -1.17 15.82
N ARG A 147 -13.95 -1.74 16.41
CA ARG A 147 -15.03 -2.38 15.65
C ARG A 147 -15.68 -1.44 14.65
N TRP A 148 -15.93 -0.19 15.04
CA TRP A 148 -16.63 0.76 14.17
C TRP A 148 -15.68 1.47 13.21
N SER A 149 -14.50 1.83 13.68
CA SER A 149 -13.52 2.51 12.83
C SER A 149 -12.98 1.60 11.72
N ILE A 150 -12.68 0.33 12.01
CA ILE A 150 -12.27 -0.64 10.99
C ILE A 150 -13.43 -0.91 10.00
N GLU A 151 -14.66 -1.08 10.51
CA GLU A 151 -15.83 -1.28 9.66
C GLU A 151 -16.07 -0.09 8.73
N LEU A 152 -15.98 1.14 9.25
CA LEU A 152 -16.11 2.37 8.47
C LEU A 152 -15.02 2.46 7.39
N GLY A 153 -13.77 2.14 7.72
CA GLY A 153 -12.67 2.14 6.78
C GLY A 153 -12.85 1.13 5.64
N LEU A 154 -13.26 -0.09 5.96
CA LEU A 154 -13.53 -1.13 4.96
C LEU A 154 -14.72 -0.79 4.05
N GLU A 155 -15.79 -0.21 4.59
CA GLU A 155 -16.92 0.23 3.76
C GLU A 155 -16.56 1.45 2.90
N TRP A 156 -15.74 2.36 3.41
CA TRP A 156 -15.20 3.47 2.60
C TRP A 156 -14.35 2.93 1.43
N ALA A 157 -13.40 2.03 1.70
CA ALA A 157 -12.55 1.42 0.68
C ALA A 157 -13.40 0.72 -0.40
N LYS A 158 -14.38 -0.09 0.03
CA LYS A 158 -15.34 -0.75 -0.88
C LYS A 158 -16.10 0.27 -1.74
N HIS A 159 -16.67 1.31 -1.11
CA HIS A 159 -17.43 2.33 -1.84
C HIS A 159 -16.56 3.07 -2.87
N SER A 160 -15.34 3.45 -2.48
CA SER A 160 -14.38 4.10 -3.37
C SER A 160 -14.07 3.23 -4.60
N ARG A 161 -13.86 1.92 -4.39
CA ARG A 161 -13.60 0.96 -5.46
C ARG A 161 -14.80 0.78 -6.38
N LEU A 162 -15.98 0.50 -5.83
CA LEU A 162 -17.19 0.33 -6.63
C LEU A 162 -17.53 1.58 -7.44
N LYS A 163 -17.22 2.76 -6.93
CA LYS A 163 -17.38 4.01 -7.67
C LYS A 163 -16.40 4.11 -8.84
N ARG A 164 -15.19 3.59 -8.70
CA ARG A 164 -14.22 3.50 -9.80
C ARG A 164 -14.63 2.44 -10.82
N GLU A 165 -15.02 1.24 -10.39
CA GLU A 165 -15.46 0.14 -11.26
C GLU A 165 -16.80 0.43 -11.96
N GLY A 166 -17.71 1.17 -11.33
CA GLY A 166 -18.99 1.61 -11.90
C GLY A 166 -18.91 2.86 -12.78
N GLY A 167 -17.78 3.56 -12.75
CA GLY A 167 -17.45 4.66 -13.68
C GLY A 167 -16.68 4.10 -14.88
N LYS A 168 -16.62 4.87 -15.98
CA LYS A 168 -15.70 4.56 -17.07
C LYS A 168 -14.29 4.48 -16.45
N GLU A 169 -13.54 3.42 -16.79
CA GLU A 169 -12.11 3.39 -16.47
C GLU A 169 -11.49 4.73 -16.85
N PRO A 170 -10.63 5.31 -15.99
CA PRO A 170 -9.96 6.55 -16.35
C PRO A 170 -9.25 6.34 -17.69
N GLU A 171 -9.75 7.01 -18.71
CA GLU A 171 -9.19 6.92 -20.05
C GLU A 171 -7.79 7.55 -20.00
N TYR A 172 -6.80 6.85 -20.54
CA TYR A 172 -5.45 7.38 -20.63
C TYR A 172 -5.46 8.74 -21.31
N MET A 173 -5.05 9.78 -20.59
CA MET A 173 -5.15 11.17 -21.04
C MET A 173 -4.08 11.56 -22.08
N GLY A 174 -3.18 10.65 -22.42
CA GLY A 174 -2.05 10.90 -23.30
C GLY A 174 -0.80 11.40 -22.56
N GLU A 175 0.36 11.24 -23.22
CA GLU A 175 1.68 11.53 -22.63
C GLU A 175 1.86 12.95 -22.08
N ASP A 176 1.12 13.91 -22.61
CA ASP A 176 1.25 15.32 -22.23
C ASP A 176 0.29 15.74 -21.09
N LYS A 177 -0.59 14.84 -20.68
CA LYS A 177 -1.61 15.13 -19.64
C LYS A 177 -1.60 14.12 -18.50
N GLU A 178 -1.07 12.91 -18.72
CA GLU A 178 -1.02 11.85 -17.73
C GLU A 178 -0.09 12.26 -16.57
N PRO A 179 -0.59 12.39 -15.32
CA PRO A 179 0.21 12.92 -14.21
C PRO A 179 1.49 12.15 -13.95
N LEU A 180 1.46 10.82 -14.00
CA LEU A 180 2.64 9.99 -13.76
C LEU A 180 3.67 10.11 -14.89
N VAL A 181 3.22 10.24 -16.13
CA VAL A 181 4.12 10.46 -17.27
C VAL A 181 4.82 11.83 -17.16
N LEU A 182 4.06 12.86 -16.82
CA LEU A 182 4.61 14.20 -16.60
C LEU A 182 5.60 14.23 -15.42
N PHE A 183 5.28 13.54 -14.35
CA PHE A 183 6.19 13.40 -13.21
C PHE A 183 7.48 12.71 -13.65
N THR A 184 7.40 11.57 -14.34
CA THR A 184 8.56 10.80 -14.80
C THR A 184 9.43 11.60 -15.76
N LYS A 185 8.81 12.29 -16.74
CA LYS A 185 9.54 13.17 -17.68
C LYS A 185 10.29 14.30 -16.95
N ASN A 186 9.72 14.85 -15.88
CA ASN A 186 10.38 15.89 -15.08
C ASN A 186 11.47 15.30 -14.19
N TYR A 187 11.20 14.17 -13.54
CA TYR A 187 12.20 13.49 -12.72
C TYR A 187 13.47 13.14 -13.51
N LEU A 188 13.32 12.59 -14.71
CA LEU A 188 14.44 12.22 -15.58
C LEU A 188 15.24 13.42 -16.15
N LYS A 189 14.78 14.65 -16.00
CA LYS A 189 15.57 15.83 -16.37
C LYS A 189 16.57 16.25 -15.28
N ASP A 190 16.27 15.86 -14.04
CA ASP A 190 17.05 16.26 -12.88
C ASP A 190 17.98 15.12 -12.40
N HIS A 191 17.83 13.93 -12.99
CA HIS A 191 18.60 12.71 -12.72
C HIS A 191 19.05 12.05 -14.03
#